data_872dd939d8ca19e37b3b7fa4ff6162dd
#
_entry.id   872dd939d8ca19e37b3b7fa4ff6162dd
#
_cell.length_a   1.000
_cell.length_b   1.000
_cell.length_c   1.000
_cell.angle_alpha   90.00
_cell.angle_beta   90.00
_cell.angle_gamma   90.00
#
_symmetry.space_group_name_H-M   'P 1'
#
loop_
_entity.id
_entity.type
_entity.pdbx_description
1 polymer ?
#
loop_
_entity_poly.entity_id
_entity_poly.type
_entity_poly.pdbx_seq_one_letter_code
_entity_poly.pdbx_strand_id
1 'polypeptide(L)'
;MAILVDKNIRVVVQGITGKEGSFHALQCKAYGTRVVAGVTPGKGGQKVEDIPVFNTVESAVKETSANCSLIFVPPAFAADAIVEALDAGIELVVCITEGIPVRDMLKVKHYMLRNYPKAKLIGPNCPGVITPGEAKVGIMPGHIFKRGTIGIVSRSGTLTYEASHQLTRYGLGQSTAVGIGGDPVHGLSHKDVIAMFNEDPETEAILMIGEIGGTAEEEAAEYIKQFVKKPVFAYIAGITAPPGRRMGHAGAIITGGKGTAQAKMSALRDAGVHVIENPAYIGKTVAEVLGRG
;
A
#
# COMPACT_ATOMS: atom_id res chain seq x y z
N MET A 1 -16.62 -7.59 2.21
CA MET A 1 -16.00 -6.62 3.17
C MET A 1 -14.67 -6.18 2.57
N ALA A 2 -14.41 -4.88 2.56
CA ALA A 2 -13.13 -4.37 2.10
C ALA A 2 -11.97 -4.88 2.96
N ILE A 3 -10.80 -5.08 2.37
CA ILE A 3 -9.60 -5.41 3.14
C ILE A 3 -8.96 -4.12 3.69
N LEU A 4 -8.37 -4.16 4.88
CA LEU A 4 -7.57 -3.12 5.54
C LEU A 4 -8.34 -1.84 5.92
N VAL A 5 -9.08 -1.21 5.01
CA VAL A 5 -9.78 0.06 5.28
C VAL A 5 -11.22 0.04 4.77
N ASP A 6 -12.13 0.49 5.60
CA ASP A 6 -13.55 0.66 5.30
C ASP A 6 -14.06 2.01 5.83
N LYS A 7 -15.37 2.25 5.71
CA LYS A 7 -16.04 3.48 6.20
C LYS A 7 -15.92 3.71 7.72
N ASN A 8 -15.50 2.70 8.49
CA ASN A 8 -15.39 2.78 9.94
C ASN A 8 -13.99 3.15 10.40
N ILE A 9 -13.00 3.16 9.49
CA ILE A 9 -11.61 3.52 9.81
C ILE A 9 -11.54 4.92 10.45
N ARG A 10 -10.76 5.07 11.51
CA ARG A 10 -10.56 6.32 12.26
C ARG A 10 -9.07 6.65 12.22
N VAL A 11 -8.71 7.65 11.44
CA VAL A 11 -7.32 7.96 11.11
C VAL A 11 -6.77 9.07 11.99
N VAL A 12 -5.61 8.81 12.61
CA VAL A 12 -4.74 9.84 13.15
C VAL A 12 -3.60 10.11 12.15
N VAL A 13 -3.29 11.39 11.89
CA VAL A 13 -2.23 11.79 10.95
C VAL A 13 -1.03 12.31 11.70
N GLN A 14 0.09 11.57 11.67
CA GLN A 14 1.36 12.03 12.25
C GLN A 14 2.09 12.96 11.27
N GLY A 15 2.57 14.11 11.78
CA GLY A 15 3.13 15.17 10.97
C GLY A 15 2.09 16.06 10.31
N ILE A 16 0.87 16.13 10.88
CA ILE A 16 -0.27 16.83 10.30
C ILE A 16 -0.04 18.33 10.08
N THR A 17 0.80 18.98 10.87
CA THR A 17 1.08 20.42 10.73
C THR A 17 2.08 20.74 9.62
N GLY A 18 2.70 19.74 9.02
CA GLY A 18 3.52 19.87 7.82
C GLY A 18 2.66 20.06 6.57
N LYS A 19 3.24 20.64 5.52
CA LYS A 19 2.54 20.92 4.24
C LYS A 19 1.86 19.68 3.65
N GLU A 20 2.60 18.60 3.50
CA GLU A 20 2.07 17.34 2.94
C GLU A 20 1.06 16.68 3.89
N GLY A 21 1.38 16.66 5.20
CA GLY A 21 0.49 16.08 6.21
C GLY A 21 -0.87 16.78 6.26
N SER A 22 -0.89 18.12 6.29
CA SER A 22 -2.16 18.89 6.29
C SER A 22 -2.93 18.69 4.99
N PHE A 23 -2.26 18.84 3.84
CA PHE A 23 -2.91 18.71 2.53
C PHE A 23 -3.57 17.34 2.36
N HIS A 24 -2.84 16.26 2.60
CA HIS A 24 -3.37 14.91 2.41
C HIS A 24 -4.37 14.49 3.49
N ALA A 25 -4.25 14.98 4.73
CA ALA A 25 -5.28 14.79 5.75
C ALA A 25 -6.63 15.35 5.30
N LEU A 26 -6.64 16.58 4.77
CA LEU A 26 -7.84 17.22 4.26
C LEU A 26 -8.38 16.52 3.00
N GLN A 27 -7.51 16.05 2.10
CA GLN A 27 -7.91 15.25 0.94
C GLN A 27 -8.53 13.90 1.33
N CYS A 28 -8.01 13.23 2.36
CA CYS A 28 -8.62 12.02 2.91
C CYS A 28 -10.00 12.31 3.51
N LYS A 29 -10.10 13.38 4.29
CA LYS A 29 -11.36 13.83 4.87
C LYS A 29 -12.41 14.20 3.81
N ALA A 30 -12.01 14.95 2.78
CA ALA A 30 -12.88 15.32 1.65
C ALA A 30 -13.37 14.10 0.85
N TYR A 31 -12.58 13.01 0.84
CA TYR A 31 -12.97 11.72 0.25
C TYR A 31 -14.01 10.97 1.08
N GLY A 32 -14.21 11.32 2.34
CA GLY A 32 -15.12 10.66 3.27
C GLY A 32 -14.44 9.85 4.38
N THR A 33 -13.10 9.81 4.42
CA THR A 33 -12.35 9.14 5.49
C THR A 33 -12.50 9.92 6.82
N ARG A 34 -12.71 9.19 7.90
CA ARG A 34 -12.79 9.80 9.24
C ARG A 34 -11.39 10.13 9.77
N VAL A 35 -10.84 11.27 9.38
CA VAL A 35 -9.62 11.83 9.98
C VAL A 35 -10.01 12.49 11.29
N VAL A 36 -9.73 11.83 12.40
CA VAL A 36 -10.22 12.19 13.73
C VAL A 36 -9.22 12.97 14.57
N ALA A 37 -7.94 12.89 14.25
CA ALA A 37 -6.87 13.57 14.97
C ALA A 37 -5.63 13.80 14.09
N GLY A 38 -4.81 14.73 14.49
CA GLY A 38 -3.45 14.90 14.05
C GLY A 38 -2.47 14.83 15.21
N VAL A 39 -1.22 14.46 14.90
CA VAL A 39 -0.13 14.46 15.90
C VAL A 39 1.05 15.23 15.33
N THR A 40 1.54 16.18 16.14
CA THR A 40 2.82 16.85 15.94
C THR A 40 3.36 17.25 17.31
N PRO A 41 4.50 16.72 17.77
CA PRO A 41 5.09 17.06 19.06
C PRO A 41 5.26 18.59 19.24
N GLY A 42 4.86 19.11 20.40
CA GLY A 42 4.90 20.53 20.71
C GLY A 42 3.80 21.40 20.06
N LYS A 43 2.86 20.78 19.32
CA LYS A 43 1.73 21.48 18.67
C LYS A 43 0.37 21.06 19.23
N GLY A 44 0.34 20.29 20.31
CA GLY A 44 -0.89 19.90 20.99
C GLY A 44 -1.77 21.11 21.37
N GLY A 45 -3.09 20.96 21.23
CA GLY A 45 -4.06 22.03 21.44
C GLY A 45 -4.34 22.91 20.22
N GLN A 46 -3.53 22.82 19.16
CA GLN A 46 -3.81 23.47 17.88
C GLN A 46 -4.87 22.67 17.08
N LYS A 47 -5.29 23.22 15.95
CA LYS A 47 -6.14 22.54 14.97
C LYS A 47 -5.59 22.76 13.57
N VAL A 48 -5.79 21.77 12.71
CA VAL A 48 -5.68 21.90 11.26
C VAL A 48 -7.09 21.84 10.71
N GLU A 49 -7.63 23.00 10.30
CA GLU A 49 -9.06 23.24 10.12
C GLU A 49 -9.85 22.84 11.37
N ASP A 50 -10.68 21.81 11.31
CA ASP A 50 -11.43 21.27 12.45
C ASP A 50 -10.79 20.04 13.10
N ILE A 51 -9.65 19.54 12.58
CA ILE A 51 -8.95 18.36 13.09
C ILE A 51 -8.10 18.77 14.31
N PRO A 52 -8.36 18.23 15.51
CA PRO A 52 -7.57 18.52 16.71
C PRO A 52 -6.15 17.91 16.58
N VAL A 53 -5.14 18.65 17.06
CA VAL A 53 -3.75 18.22 17.07
C VAL A 53 -3.33 17.86 18.50
N PHE A 54 -2.66 16.71 18.64
CA PHE A 54 -2.14 16.19 19.88
C PHE A 54 -0.59 16.15 19.84
N ASN A 55 0.04 16.04 21.01
CA ASN A 55 1.50 15.89 21.12
C ASN A 55 1.96 14.46 20.87
N THR A 56 1.11 13.45 21.17
CA THR A 56 1.43 12.02 21.06
C THR A 56 0.27 11.24 20.44
N VAL A 57 0.59 10.10 19.82
CA VAL A 57 -0.41 9.19 19.26
C VAL A 57 -1.25 8.57 20.38
N GLU A 58 -0.66 8.24 21.53
CA GLU A 58 -1.38 7.71 22.69
C GLU A 58 -2.50 8.67 23.15
N SER A 59 -2.21 9.96 23.29
CA SER A 59 -3.20 10.97 23.65
C SER A 59 -4.31 11.08 22.60
N ALA A 60 -3.94 11.03 21.31
CA ALA A 60 -4.90 11.06 20.21
C ALA A 60 -5.82 9.84 20.22
N VAL A 61 -5.28 8.64 20.41
CA VAL A 61 -6.04 7.38 20.48
C VAL A 61 -7.00 7.40 21.66
N LYS A 62 -6.53 7.82 22.84
CA LYS A 62 -7.36 7.90 24.06
C LYS A 62 -8.60 8.80 23.86
N GLU A 63 -8.42 9.95 23.23
CA GLU A 63 -9.50 10.93 23.05
C GLU A 63 -10.41 10.62 21.85
N THR A 64 -9.89 9.95 20.81
CA THR A 64 -10.61 9.81 19.54
C THR A 64 -10.88 8.37 19.13
N SER A 65 -10.35 7.39 19.85
CA SER A 65 -10.41 5.97 19.45
C SER A 65 -9.91 5.73 18.02
N ALA A 66 -8.83 6.42 17.60
CA ALA A 66 -8.18 6.20 16.32
C ALA A 66 -7.64 4.76 16.27
N ASN A 67 -7.79 4.09 15.12
CA ASN A 67 -7.33 2.72 14.89
C ASN A 67 -6.40 2.58 13.67
N CYS A 68 -6.12 3.69 12.98
CA CYS A 68 -5.20 3.77 11.87
C CYS A 68 -4.30 4.99 12.00
N SER A 69 -3.00 4.83 11.75
CA SER A 69 -2.05 5.94 11.68
C SER A 69 -1.58 6.16 10.25
N LEU A 70 -1.67 7.41 9.78
CA LEU A 70 -1.12 7.85 8.50
C LEU A 70 0.07 8.78 8.76
N ILE A 71 1.27 8.39 8.26
CA ILE A 71 2.54 9.02 8.63
C ILE A 71 3.13 9.83 7.49
N PHE A 72 3.34 11.14 7.75
CA PHE A 72 4.07 12.11 6.91
C PHE A 72 5.29 12.71 7.64
N VAL A 73 5.76 12.03 8.66
CA VAL A 73 6.92 12.46 9.45
C VAL A 73 8.19 12.36 8.60
N PRO A 74 9.15 13.31 8.71
CA PRO A 74 10.41 13.24 7.96
C PRO A 74 11.19 11.94 8.18
N PRO A 75 12.01 11.48 7.21
CA PRO A 75 12.64 10.16 7.21
C PRO A 75 13.43 9.83 8.49
N ALA A 76 14.12 10.83 9.05
CA ALA A 76 14.93 10.66 10.26
C ALA A 76 14.10 10.27 11.51
N PHE A 77 12.80 10.55 11.51
CA PHE A 77 11.89 10.33 12.65
C PHE A 77 10.77 9.36 12.34
N ALA A 78 10.64 8.93 11.08
CA ALA A 78 9.49 8.13 10.65
C ALA A 78 9.50 6.71 11.25
N ALA A 79 10.68 6.12 11.50
CA ALA A 79 10.79 4.83 12.18
C ALA A 79 10.23 4.91 13.61
N ASP A 80 10.57 5.96 14.36
CA ASP A 80 10.05 6.18 15.71
C ASP A 80 8.55 6.46 15.69
N ALA A 81 8.06 7.19 14.67
CA ALA A 81 6.63 7.44 14.50
C ALA A 81 5.82 6.15 14.23
N ILE A 82 6.40 5.17 13.52
CA ILE A 82 5.77 3.84 13.34
C ILE A 82 5.70 3.11 14.69
N VAL A 83 6.80 3.10 15.46
CA VAL A 83 6.84 2.45 16.77
C VAL A 83 5.86 3.10 17.73
N GLU A 84 5.81 4.44 17.79
CA GLU A 84 4.85 5.19 18.62
C GLU A 84 3.39 4.81 18.29
N ALA A 85 3.06 4.66 17.01
CA ALA A 85 1.73 4.24 16.61
C ALA A 85 1.39 2.83 17.10
N LEU A 86 2.33 1.88 16.98
CA LEU A 86 2.17 0.52 17.46
C LEU A 86 2.00 0.47 18.99
N ASP A 87 2.83 1.21 19.74
CA ASP A 87 2.79 1.27 21.20
C ASP A 87 1.48 1.91 21.72
N ALA A 88 0.89 2.82 20.93
CA ALA A 88 -0.42 3.39 21.20
C ALA A 88 -1.59 2.46 20.86
N GLY A 89 -1.34 1.25 20.39
CA GLY A 89 -2.37 0.24 20.07
C GLY A 89 -2.99 0.39 18.68
N ILE A 90 -2.35 1.12 17.76
CA ILE A 90 -2.82 1.23 16.38
C ILE A 90 -2.63 -0.10 15.65
N GLU A 91 -3.71 -0.60 15.04
CA GLU A 91 -3.71 -1.87 14.31
C GLU A 91 -3.24 -1.75 12.86
N LEU A 92 -3.44 -0.59 12.22
CA LEU A 92 -3.01 -0.31 10.85
C LEU A 92 -2.15 0.95 10.79
N VAL A 93 -0.90 0.80 10.36
CA VAL A 93 0.03 1.92 10.13
C VAL A 93 0.27 2.07 8.63
N VAL A 94 0.09 3.27 8.10
CA VAL A 94 0.35 3.62 6.70
C VAL A 94 1.45 4.68 6.67
N CYS A 95 2.65 4.30 6.25
CA CYS A 95 3.81 5.19 6.20
C CYS A 95 4.11 5.64 4.77
N ILE A 96 3.83 6.91 4.48
CA ILE A 96 4.06 7.50 3.15
C ILE A 96 5.54 7.84 2.95
N THR A 97 6.24 8.16 4.02
CA THR A 97 7.61 8.69 4.01
C THR A 97 8.56 7.79 3.22
N GLU A 98 9.29 8.40 2.30
CA GLU A 98 10.41 7.82 1.57
C GLU A 98 11.74 8.17 2.25
N GLY A 99 12.75 7.30 2.09
CA GLY A 99 14.11 7.58 2.54
C GLY A 99 14.41 7.21 4.00
N ILE A 100 13.57 6.41 4.63
CA ILE A 100 13.87 5.85 5.96
C ILE A 100 15.07 4.91 5.84
N PRO A 101 16.10 5.02 6.70
CA PRO A 101 17.25 4.13 6.64
C PRO A 101 16.84 2.65 6.78
N VAL A 102 17.38 1.79 5.91
CA VAL A 102 17.07 0.35 5.89
C VAL A 102 17.29 -0.29 7.27
N ARG A 103 18.36 0.10 7.97
CA ARG A 103 18.66 -0.39 9.33
C ARG A 103 17.55 -0.07 10.33
N ASP A 104 16.94 1.10 10.22
CA ASP A 104 15.87 1.50 11.14
C ASP A 104 14.59 0.76 10.81
N MET A 105 14.27 0.57 9.53
CA MET A 105 13.15 -0.28 9.12
C MET A 105 13.31 -1.76 9.52
N LEU A 106 14.54 -2.30 9.53
CA LEU A 106 14.79 -3.65 10.06
C LEU A 106 14.46 -3.73 11.55
N LYS A 107 14.83 -2.71 12.35
CA LYS A 107 14.47 -2.65 13.77
C LYS A 107 12.96 -2.55 13.97
N VAL A 108 12.29 -1.67 13.21
CA VAL A 108 10.82 -1.52 13.22
C VAL A 108 10.14 -2.86 12.92
N LYS A 109 10.55 -3.53 11.85
CA LYS A 109 9.96 -4.81 11.45
C LYS A 109 10.16 -5.89 12.52
N HIS A 110 11.36 -5.99 13.08
CA HIS A 110 11.63 -6.91 14.19
C HIS A 110 10.77 -6.61 15.42
N TYR A 111 10.70 -5.33 15.80
CA TYR A 111 9.89 -4.88 16.93
C TYR A 111 8.41 -5.18 16.75
N MET A 112 7.87 -4.85 15.57
CA MET A 112 6.48 -5.12 15.21
C MET A 112 6.14 -6.61 15.27
N LEU A 113 6.96 -7.47 14.64
CA LEU A 113 6.70 -8.91 14.61
C LEU A 113 6.75 -9.54 16.00
N ARG A 114 7.60 -9.02 16.88
CA ARG A 114 7.76 -9.56 18.24
C ARG A 114 6.65 -9.10 19.19
N ASN A 115 6.27 -7.82 19.13
CA ASN A 115 5.39 -7.22 20.14
C ASN A 115 3.95 -7.02 19.63
N TYR A 116 3.76 -6.82 18.31
CA TYR A 116 2.48 -6.50 17.70
C TYR A 116 2.21 -7.36 16.45
N PRO A 117 2.20 -8.72 16.55
CA PRO A 117 2.12 -9.61 15.37
C PRO A 117 0.81 -9.49 14.59
N LYS A 118 -0.23 -8.89 15.18
CA LYS A 118 -1.51 -8.64 14.50
C LYS A 118 -1.57 -7.30 13.78
N ALA A 119 -0.70 -6.36 14.16
CA ALA A 119 -0.64 -5.06 13.51
C ALA A 119 -0.15 -5.19 12.06
N LYS A 120 -0.61 -4.30 11.21
CA LYS A 120 -0.25 -4.24 9.80
C LYS A 120 0.43 -2.91 9.48
N LEU A 121 1.50 -2.97 8.70
CA LEU A 121 2.21 -1.82 8.19
C LEU A 121 2.13 -1.82 6.66
N ILE A 122 1.66 -0.72 6.07
CA ILE A 122 1.72 -0.42 4.64
C ILE A 122 2.84 0.59 4.43
N GLY A 123 3.76 0.31 3.52
CA GLY A 123 4.96 1.12 3.28
C GLY A 123 6.15 0.65 4.12
N PRO A 124 7.18 1.48 4.26
CA PRO A 124 7.28 2.90 3.86
C PRO A 124 7.35 3.11 2.34
N ASN A 125 7.50 4.39 1.92
CA ASN A 125 7.60 4.78 0.51
C ASN A 125 6.43 4.23 -0.33
N CYS A 126 5.21 4.53 0.10
CA CYS A 126 3.98 4.00 -0.51
C CYS A 126 2.94 5.09 -0.75
N PRO A 127 1.98 4.88 -1.67
CA PRO A 127 0.88 5.80 -1.87
C PRO A 127 -0.28 5.61 -0.89
N GLY A 128 -0.23 4.56 -0.05
CA GLY A 128 -1.29 4.21 0.90
C GLY A 128 -2.27 3.16 0.40
N VAL A 129 -3.51 3.27 0.82
CA VAL A 129 -4.60 2.32 0.53
C VAL A 129 -5.90 3.06 0.27
N ILE A 130 -6.71 2.54 -0.65
CA ILE A 130 -8.05 3.07 -0.95
C ILE A 130 -9.04 1.93 -1.19
N THR A 131 -10.18 2.01 -0.52
CA THR A 131 -11.40 1.25 -0.84
C THR A 131 -12.39 2.23 -1.44
N PRO A 132 -12.62 2.16 -2.77
CA PRO A 132 -13.43 3.16 -3.47
C PRO A 132 -14.84 3.25 -2.93
N GLY A 133 -15.28 4.51 -2.63
CA GLY A 133 -16.58 4.79 -2.03
C GLY A 133 -16.66 4.58 -0.51
N GLU A 134 -15.59 4.15 0.14
CA GLU A 134 -15.55 3.94 1.59
C GLU A 134 -14.48 4.78 2.30
N ALA A 135 -13.21 4.55 2.00
CA ALA A 135 -12.11 5.27 2.64
C ALA A 135 -10.85 5.35 1.77
N LYS A 136 -10.11 6.42 1.95
CA LYS A 136 -8.78 6.65 1.39
C LYS A 136 -7.82 7.02 2.52
N VAL A 137 -6.74 6.26 2.68
CA VAL A 137 -5.67 6.54 3.65
C VAL A 137 -4.35 6.63 2.91
N GLY A 138 -3.91 7.86 2.66
CA GLY A 138 -2.70 8.14 1.88
C GLY A 138 -2.89 9.20 0.81
N ILE A 139 -2.05 9.12 -0.24
CA ILE A 139 -1.92 10.16 -1.27
C ILE A 139 -2.62 9.82 -2.60
N MET A 140 -3.25 8.64 -2.70
CA MET A 140 -3.90 8.19 -3.93
C MET A 140 -4.95 9.21 -4.42
N PRO A 141 -5.01 9.55 -5.72
CA PRO A 141 -6.00 10.48 -6.28
C PRO A 141 -7.37 9.79 -6.38
N GLY A 142 -8.25 10.04 -5.40
CA GLY A 142 -9.51 9.32 -5.24
C GLY A 142 -10.45 9.32 -6.46
N HIS A 143 -10.35 10.33 -7.32
CA HIS A 143 -11.21 10.50 -8.50
C HIS A 143 -10.99 9.49 -9.63
N ILE A 144 -9.83 8.82 -9.68
CA ILE A 144 -9.53 7.79 -10.69
C ILE A 144 -10.00 6.40 -10.28
N PHE A 145 -10.34 6.21 -9.01
CA PHE A 145 -10.79 4.93 -8.47
C PHE A 145 -12.31 4.85 -8.47
N LYS A 146 -12.85 3.70 -8.82
CA LYS A 146 -14.28 3.41 -8.81
C LYS A 146 -14.53 2.08 -8.12
N ARG A 147 -15.62 1.99 -7.35
CA ARG A 147 -15.99 0.71 -6.72
C ARG A 147 -16.19 -0.36 -7.77
N GLY A 148 -15.63 -1.53 -7.51
CA GLY A 148 -15.70 -2.70 -8.35
C GLY A 148 -15.13 -3.92 -7.64
N THR A 149 -14.63 -4.89 -8.41
CA THR A 149 -14.29 -6.21 -7.89
C THR A 149 -12.82 -6.61 -8.07
N ILE A 150 -11.98 -5.71 -8.56
CA ILE A 150 -10.54 -6.00 -8.77
C ILE A 150 -9.73 -5.54 -7.57
N GLY A 151 -9.10 -6.48 -6.87
CA GLY A 151 -8.11 -6.19 -5.84
C GLY A 151 -6.77 -5.80 -6.48
N ILE A 152 -6.16 -4.68 -6.06
CA ILE A 152 -4.87 -4.25 -6.59
C ILE A 152 -3.83 -4.23 -5.47
N VAL A 153 -2.69 -4.89 -5.69
CA VAL A 153 -1.49 -4.77 -4.85
C VAL A 153 -0.29 -4.34 -5.70
N SER A 154 0.40 -3.28 -5.27
CA SER A 154 1.45 -2.67 -6.10
C SER A 154 2.59 -2.09 -5.29
N ARG A 155 3.82 -2.21 -5.81
CA ARG A 155 4.99 -1.48 -5.29
C ARG A 155 5.04 -0.04 -5.80
N SER A 156 4.44 0.24 -6.95
CA SER A 156 4.49 1.53 -7.63
C SER A 156 3.21 2.32 -7.46
N GLY A 157 3.32 3.56 -6.97
CA GLY A 157 2.18 4.48 -6.92
C GLY A 157 1.65 4.82 -8.31
N THR A 158 2.53 5.24 -9.22
CA THR A 158 2.16 5.66 -10.59
C THR A 158 1.49 4.53 -11.38
N LEU A 159 2.05 3.32 -11.34
CA LEU A 159 1.45 2.18 -12.03
C LEU A 159 0.12 1.74 -11.39
N THR A 160 -0.04 1.92 -10.08
CA THR A 160 -1.34 1.72 -9.41
C THR A 160 -2.39 2.66 -10.00
N TYR A 161 -2.04 3.93 -10.21
CA TYR A 161 -2.97 4.93 -10.76
C TYR A 161 -3.33 4.61 -12.20
N GLU A 162 -2.35 4.30 -13.02
CA GLU A 162 -2.55 3.92 -14.43
C GLU A 162 -3.44 2.68 -14.55
N ALA A 163 -3.12 1.62 -13.83
CA ALA A 163 -3.91 0.38 -13.82
C ALA A 163 -5.35 0.62 -13.36
N SER A 164 -5.53 1.38 -12.27
CA SER A 164 -6.86 1.71 -11.75
C SER A 164 -7.68 2.52 -12.75
N HIS A 165 -7.05 3.49 -13.42
CA HIS A 165 -7.70 4.28 -14.47
C HIS A 165 -8.15 3.39 -15.63
N GLN A 166 -7.26 2.51 -16.13
CA GLN A 166 -7.60 1.57 -17.20
C GLN A 166 -8.76 0.66 -16.82
N LEU A 167 -8.70 0.01 -15.64
CA LEU A 167 -9.77 -0.86 -15.13
C LEU A 167 -11.11 -0.12 -15.02
N THR A 168 -11.07 1.13 -14.52
CA THR A 168 -12.27 1.97 -14.41
C THR A 168 -12.88 2.27 -15.79
N ARG A 169 -12.06 2.50 -16.82
CA ARG A 169 -12.52 2.72 -18.20
C ARG A 169 -13.21 1.48 -18.80
N TYR A 170 -12.80 0.28 -18.40
CA TYR A 170 -13.45 -0.97 -18.77
C TYR A 170 -14.61 -1.36 -17.83
N GLY A 171 -15.04 -0.47 -16.94
CA GLY A 171 -16.16 -0.70 -16.03
C GLY A 171 -15.91 -1.70 -14.90
N LEU A 172 -14.65 -2.10 -14.69
CA LEU A 172 -14.30 -3.13 -13.71
C LEU A 172 -14.23 -2.56 -12.29
N GLY A 173 -13.56 -1.43 -12.09
CA GLY A 173 -13.37 -0.80 -10.79
C GLY A 173 -12.56 -1.65 -9.81
N GLN A 174 -12.37 -1.15 -8.58
CA GLN A 174 -11.53 -1.79 -7.56
C GLN A 174 -12.33 -2.15 -6.31
N SER A 175 -12.08 -3.34 -5.74
CA SER A 175 -12.53 -3.68 -4.38
C SER A 175 -11.69 -2.92 -3.36
N THR A 176 -10.38 -3.01 -3.45
CA THR A 176 -9.40 -2.22 -2.70
C THR A 176 -8.12 -2.11 -3.53
N ALA A 177 -7.42 -0.97 -3.46
CA ALA A 177 -6.08 -0.83 -4.02
C ALA A 177 -5.08 -0.53 -2.89
N VAL A 178 -4.03 -1.36 -2.81
CA VAL A 178 -2.99 -1.29 -1.78
C VAL A 178 -1.64 -1.02 -2.42
N GLY A 179 -1.02 0.11 -2.08
CA GLY A 179 0.35 0.38 -2.45
C GLY A 179 1.29 -0.03 -1.31
N ILE A 180 2.05 -1.10 -1.49
CA ILE A 180 2.92 -1.64 -0.44
C ILE A 180 4.29 -0.96 -0.34
N GLY A 181 4.66 -0.13 -1.32
CA GLY A 181 5.89 0.65 -1.33
C GLY A 181 7.06 0.01 -2.06
N GLY A 182 8.03 0.86 -2.43
CA GLY A 182 9.21 0.49 -3.22
C GLY A 182 10.48 0.24 -2.41
N ASP A 183 10.42 0.31 -1.09
CA ASP A 183 11.59 0.10 -0.23
C ASP A 183 11.93 -1.39 -0.06
N PRO A 184 13.21 -1.74 0.15
CA PRO A 184 13.62 -3.13 0.32
C PRO A 184 13.10 -3.78 1.61
N VAL A 185 12.88 -2.98 2.66
CA VAL A 185 12.26 -3.43 3.91
C VAL A 185 10.96 -2.67 4.12
N HIS A 186 9.87 -3.36 3.91
CA HIS A 186 8.51 -2.82 4.03
C HIS A 186 7.65 -3.70 4.94
N GLY A 187 6.46 -3.24 5.27
CA GLY A 187 5.47 -3.95 6.08
C GLY A 187 4.88 -5.15 5.35
N LEU A 188 3.64 -5.00 4.86
CA LEU A 188 2.94 -6.02 4.07
C LEU A 188 3.65 -6.29 2.75
N SER A 189 3.74 -7.58 2.37
CA SER A 189 4.24 -8.03 1.07
C SER A 189 3.10 -8.26 0.06
N HIS A 190 3.45 -8.52 -1.21
CA HIS A 190 2.47 -8.99 -2.21
C HIS A 190 1.69 -10.21 -1.71
N LYS A 191 2.40 -11.22 -1.19
CA LYS A 191 1.81 -12.44 -0.64
C LYS A 191 0.77 -12.14 0.43
N ASP A 192 1.08 -11.24 1.39
CA ASP A 192 0.17 -10.92 2.50
C ASP A 192 -1.13 -10.28 1.98
N VAL A 193 -1.02 -9.35 1.05
CA VAL A 193 -2.19 -8.65 0.48
C VAL A 193 -2.99 -9.57 -0.45
N ILE A 194 -2.33 -10.40 -1.25
CA ILE A 194 -2.99 -11.41 -2.09
C ILE A 194 -3.77 -12.41 -1.24
N ALA A 195 -3.23 -12.83 -0.10
CA ALA A 195 -3.94 -13.70 0.84
C ALA A 195 -5.24 -13.05 1.33
N MET A 196 -5.20 -11.76 1.70
CA MET A 196 -6.41 -11.03 2.11
C MET A 196 -7.44 -10.93 0.96
N PHE A 197 -7.00 -10.63 -0.26
CA PHE A 197 -7.89 -10.59 -1.43
C PHE A 197 -8.51 -11.95 -1.77
N ASN A 198 -7.76 -13.03 -1.57
CA ASN A 198 -8.28 -14.37 -1.80
C ASN A 198 -9.46 -14.70 -0.87
N GLU A 199 -9.40 -14.24 0.37
CA GLU A 199 -10.47 -14.44 1.37
C GLU A 199 -11.60 -13.40 1.25
N ASP A 200 -11.38 -12.27 0.57
CA ASP A 200 -12.38 -11.21 0.47
C ASP A 200 -13.49 -11.56 -0.55
N PRO A 201 -14.75 -11.68 -0.13
CA PRO A 201 -15.85 -12.05 -1.02
C PRO A 201 -16.19 -10.98 -2.07
N GLU A 202 -15.78 -9.71 -1.87
CA GLU A 202 -16.01 -8.64 -2.82
C GLU A 202 -14.92 -8.57 -3.91
N THR A 203 -13.80 -9.27 -3.73
CA THR A 203 -12.72 -9.34 -4.71
C THR A 203 -12.94 -10.55 -5.63
N GLU A 204 -13.15 -10.32 -6.90
CA GLU A 204 -13.36 -11.34 -7.93
C GLU A 204 -12.06 -11.77 -8.60
N ALA A 205 -11.14 -10.81 -8.81
CA ALA A 205 -9.83 -11.04 -9.40
C ALA A 205 -8.78 -10.11 -8.78
N ILE A 206 -7.52 -10.48 -8.91
CA ILE A 206 -6.39 -9.79 -8.27
C ILE A 206 -5.41 -9.29 -9.34
N LEU A 207 -5.04 -8.03 -9.29
CA LEU A 207 -3.96 -7.45 -10.08
C LEU A 207 -2.76 -7.16 -9.19
N MET A 208 -1.65 -7.81 -9.48
CA MET A 208 -0.37 -7.61 -8.84
C MET A 208 0.57 -6.80 -9.73
N ILE A 209 1.16 -5.73 -9.20
CA ILE A 209 2.17 -4.93 -9.89
C ILE A 209 3.46 -4.99 -9.11
N GLY A 210 4.44 -5.67 -9.68
CA GLY A 210 5.78 -5.84 -9.14
C GLY A 210 6.83 -5.11 -9.96
N GLU A 211 8.07 -5.30 -9.56
CA GLU A 211 9.23 -4.70 -10.22
C GLU A 211 10.47 -5.59 -10.04
N ILE A 212 11.54 -5.25 -10.73
CA ILE A 212 12.84 -5.90 -10.54
C ILE A 212 13.35 -5.75 -9.10
N GLY A 213 14.21 -6.68 -8.68
CA GLY A 213 14.85 -6.69 -7.37
C GLY A 213 14.11 -7.53 -6.33
N GLY A 214 14.86 -8.10 -5.39
CA GLY A 214 14.34 -9.01 -4.37
C GLY A 214 13.66 -10.25 -4.92
N THR A 215 12.91 -10.97 -4.07
CA THR A 215 12.24 -12.25 -4.36
C THR A 215 10.75 -12.25 -4.01
N ALA A 216 10.21 -11.09 -3.62
CA ALA A 216 8.84 -11.00 -3.08
C ALA A 216 7.76 -11.45 -4.09
N GLU A 217 7.98 -11.24 -5.39
CA GLU A 217 7.05 -11.63 -6.44
C GLU A 217 7.11 -13.14 -6.71
N GLU A 218 8.30 -13.75 -6.61
CA GLU A 218 8.46 -15.21 -6.68
C GLU A 218 7.81 -15.91 -5.47
N GLU A 219 7.96 -15.36 -4.27
CA GLU A 219 7.29 -15.85 -3.05
C GLU A 219 5.76 -15.73 -3.16
N ALA A 220 5.28 -14.64 -3.79
CA ALA A 220 3.87 -14.48 -4.10
C ALA A 220 3.38 -15.51 -5.12
N ALA A 221 4.18 -15.80 -6.17
CA ALA A 221 3.86 -16.82 -7.18
C ALA A 221 3.70 -18.21 -6.56
N GLU A 222 4.60 -18.61 -5.66
CA GLU A 222 4.47 -19.88 -4.93
C GLU A 222 3.18 -19.95 -4.11
N TYR A 223 2.84 -18.87 -3.40
CA TYR A 223 1.60 -18.79 -2.65
C TYR A 223 0.36 -18.87 -3.54
N ILE A 224 0.37 -18.14 -4.67
CA ILE A 224 -0.73 -18.14 -5.64
C ILE A 224 -0.97 -19.55 -6.15
N LYS A 225 0.08 -20.25 -6.56
CA LYS A 225 0.01 -21.61 -7.09
C LYS A 225 -0.66 -22.60 -6.13
N GLN A 226 -0.43 -22.42 -4.82
CA GLN A 226 -0.91 -23.37 -3.80
C GLN A 226 -2.27 -23.03 -3.23
N PHE A 227 -2.61 -21.74 -3.10
CA PHE A 227 -3.73 -21.33 -2.25
C PHE A 227 -4.75 -20.42 -2.92
N VAL A 228 -4.40 -19.70 -4.00
CA VAL A 228 -5.29 -18.71 -4.60
C VAL A 228 -6.19 -19.36 -5.64
N LYS A 229 -7.50 -19.16 -5.48
CA LYS A 229 -8.53 -19.71 -6.37
C LYS A 229 -9.06 -18.69 -7.37
N LYS A 230 -8.79 -17.42 -7.16
CA LYS A 230 -9.26 -16.31 -7.99
C LYS A 230 -8.31 -16.08 -9.16
N PRO A 231 -8.77 -15.57 -10.31
CA PRO A 231 -7.88 -15.14 -11.38
C PRO A 231 -6.88 -14.09 -10.87
N VAL A 232 -5.60 -14.30 -11.19
CA VAL A 232 -4.53 -13.36 -10.85
C VAL A 232 -3.87 -12.86 -12.12
N PHE A 233 -3.68 -11.55 -12.19
CA PHE A 233 -2.99 -10.82 -13.24
C PHE A 233 -1.73 -10.21 -12.66
N ALA A 234 -0.65 -10.14 -13.44
CA ALA A 234 0.58 -9.51 -12.98
C ALA A 234 1.26 -8.67 -14.08
N TYR A 235 1.77 -7.53 -13.67
CA TYR A 235 2.71 -6.74 -14.45
C TYR A 235 4.01 -6.55 -13.66
N ILE A 236 5.16 -6.79 -14.30
CA ILE A 236 6.48 -6.62 -13.69
C ILE A 236 7.23 -5.50 -14.42
N ALA A 237 7.50 -4.41 -13.70
CA ALA A 237 8.25 -3.28 -14.22
C ALA A 237 9.76 -3.58 -14.29
N GLY A 238 10.45 -2.94 -15.24
CA GLY A 238 11.91 -2.99 -15.34
C GLY A 238 12.48 -4.06 -16.27
N ILE A 239 11.73 -4.54 -17.26
CA ILE A 239 12.18 -5.55 -18.25
C ILE A 239 13.51 -5.14 -18.93
N THR A 240 13.71 -3.84 -19.19
CA THR A 240 14.90 -3.30 -19.86
C THR A 240 15.95 -2.76 -18.89
N ALA A 241 15.76 -2.96 -17.59
CA ALA A 241 16.68 -2.44 -16.58
C ALA A 241 18.04 -3.13 -16.63
N PRO A 242 19.17 -2.39 -16.68
CA PRO A 242 20.49 -2.97 -16.65
C PRO A 242 20.82 -3.52 -15.25
N PRO A 243 21.53 -4.66 -15.18
CA PRO A 243 21.99 -5.22 -13.89
C PRO A 243 22.86 -4.22 -13.10
N GLY A 244 22.74 -4.24 -11.77
CA GLY A 244 23.56 -3.44 -10.86
C GLY A 244 23.17 -1.95 -10.78
N ARG A 245 22.16 -1.51 -11.53
CA ARG A 245 21.67 -0.13 -11.48
C ARG A 245 20.33 -0.05 -10.78
N ARG A 246 20.22 0.86 -9.80
CA ARG A 246 18.95 1.16 -9.11
C ARG A 246 18.02 1.92 -10.05
N MET A 247 16.78 1.45 -10.16
CA MET A 247 15.78 1.98 -11.09
C MET A 247 14.60 2.63 -10.33
N GLY A 248 14.78 3.88 -9.89
CA GLY A 248 13.76 4.61 -9.12
C GLY A 248 13.73 4.17 -7.66
N HIS A 249 12.97 3.14 -7.34
CA HIS A 249 12.81 2.64 -5.98
C HIS A 249 14.10 2.05 -5.39
N ALA A 250 14.28 2.19 -4.07
CA ALA A 250 15.47 1.66 -3.38
C ALA A 250 15.60 0.14 -3.50
N GLY A 251 14.48 -0.59 -3.57
CA GLY A 251 14.43 -2.04 -3.77
C GLY A 251 14.57 -2.51 -5.23
N ALA A 252 14.43 -1.61 -6.20
CA ALA A 252 14.42 -1.95 -7.63
C ALA A 252 15.84 -2.03 -8.20
N ILE A 253 16.57 -3.08 -7.84
CA ILE A 253 17.93 -3.34 -8.30
C ILE A 253 18.17 -4.83 -8.53
N ILE A 254 18.71 -5.20 -9.69
CA ILE A 254 19.14 -6.59 -9.99
C ILE A 254 20.54 -6.78 -9.43
N THR A 255 20.70 -7.70 -8.46
CA THR A 255 21.98 -8.00 -7.82
C THR A 255 22.28 -9.50 -7.92
N GLY A 256 23.54 -9.86 -8.24
CA GLY A 256 23.95 -11.25 -8.31
C GLY A 256 23.13 -12.12 -9.29
N GLY A 257 22.59 -11.54 -10.35
CA GLY A 257 21.76 -12.24 -11.35
C GLY A 257 20.35 -12.62 -10.85
N LYS A 258 19.96 -12.21 -9.64
CA LYS A 258 18.64 -12.47 -9.06
C LYS A 258 17.72 -11.25 -9.15
N GLY A 259 16.41 -11.47 -9.13
CA GLY A 259 15.41 -10.41 -9.15
C GLY A 259 15.23 -9.77 -10.52
N THR A 260 15.48 -10.48 -11.61
CA THR A 260 15.20 -10.00 -12.97
C THR A 260 13.71 -10.06 -13.27
N ALA A 261 13.22 -9.17 -14.13
CA ALA A 261 11.82 -9.20 -14.56
C ALA A 261 11.46 -10.53 -15.23
N GLN A 262 12.36 -11.10 -16.03
CA GLN A 262 12.17 -12.38 -16.71
C GLN A 262 11.98 -13.54 -15.74
N ALA A 263 12.81 -13.64 -14.70
CA ALA A 263 12.69 -14.70 -13.69
C ALA A 263 11.34 -14.60 -12.94
N LYS A 264 10.95 -13.38 -12.56
CA LYS A 264 9.65 -13.11 -11.90
C LYS A 264 8.46 -13.46 -12.79
N MET A 265 8.49 -13.02 -14.05
CA MET A 265 7.43 -13.35 -15.02
C MET A 265 7.34 -14.85 -15.30
N SER A 266 8.48 -15.57 -15.35
CA SER A 266 8.47 -17.03 -15.50
C SER A 266 7.81 -17.70 -14.29
N ALA A 267 8.22 -17.35 -13.07
CA ALA A 267 7.64 -17.91 -11.84
C ALA A 267 6.12 -17.65 -11.75
N LEU A 268 5.67 -16.46 -12.15
CA LEU A 268 4.25 -16.10 -12.17
C LEU A 268 3.47 -16.91 -13.21
N ARG A 269 4.01 -17.11 -14.43
CA ARG A 269 3.39 -17.97 -15.46
C ARG A 269 3.27 -19.41 -14.99
N ASP A 270 4.32 -19.94 -14.35
CA ASP A 270 4.34 -21.31 -13.80
C ASP A 270 3.34 -21.50 -12.65
N ALA A 271 2.92 -20.37 -12.03
CA ALA A 271 1.87 -20.32 -11.01
C ALA A 271 0.45 -20.13 -11.60
N GLY A 272 0.29 -20.07 -12.93
CA GLY A 272 -1.00 -19.85 -13.58
C GLY A 272 -1.47 -18.40 -13.62
N VAL A 273 -0.58 -17.45 -13.37
CA VAL A 273 -0.88 -16.00 -13.38
C VAL A 273 -0.89 -15.48 -14.82
N HIS A 274 -1.87 -14.65 -15.15
CA HIS A 274 -1.94 -13.93 -16.43
C HIS A 274 -0.91 -12.78 -16.43
N VAL A 275 0.28 -13.05 -16.99
CA VAL A 275 1.36 -12.04 -17.04
C VAL A 275 1.15 -11.08 -18.19
N ILE A 276 1.07 -9.80 -17.88
CA ILE A 276 0.89 -8.69 -18.82
C ILE A 276 2.25 -8.07 -19.09
N GLU A 277 2.69 -8.05 -20.35
CA GLU A 277 4.03 -7.56 -20.72
C GLU A 277 4.04 -6.06 -21.02
N ASN A 278 2.92 -5.50 -21.46
CA ASN A 278 2.80 -4.08 -21.78
C ASN A 278 1.80 -3.40 -20.82
N PRO A 279 2.25 -2.41 -20.02
CA PRO A 279 1.38 -1.74 -19.05
C PRO A 279 0.19 -1.01 -19.69
N ALA A 280 0.27 -0.63 -20.96
CA ALA A 280 -0.83 0.01 -21.68
C ALA A 280 -2.05 -0.91 -21.88
N TYR A 281 -1.90 -2.21 -21.71
CA TYR A 281 -2.96 -3.20 -21.92
C TYR A 281 -3.46 -3.86 -20.63
N ILE A 282 -3.11 -3.33 -19.46
CA ILE A 282 -3.54 -3.91 -18.17
C ILE A 282 -5.07 -4.03 -18.11
N GLY A 283 -5.79 -2.92 -18.28
CA GLY A 283 -7.25 -2.92 -18.21
C GLY A 283 -7.91 -3.80 -19.29
N LYS A 284 -7.38 -3.73 -20.53
CA LYS A 284 -7.86 -4.54 -21.65
C LYS A 284 -7.73 -6.04 -21.36
N THR A 285 -6.54 -6.47 -20.96
CA THR A 285 -6.28 -7.90 -20.71
C THR A 285 -7.15 -8.44 -19.57
N VAL A 286 -7.30 -7.67 -18.48
CA VAL A 286 -8.17 -8.07 -17.37
C VAL A 286 -9.63 -8.19 -17.84
N ALA A 287 -10.12 -7.22 -18.63
CA ALA A 287 -11.48 -7.24 -19.15
C ALA A 287 -11.74 -8.44 -20.08
N GLU A 288 -10.83 -8.70 -21.03
CA GLU A 288 -10.95 -9.82 -21.96
C GLU A 288 -10.98 -11.18 -21.24
N VAL A 289 -10.07 -11.42 -20.29
CA VAL A 289 -10.00 -12.68 -19.54
C VAL A 289 -11.23 -12.88 -18.64
N LEU A 290 -11.77 -11.80 -18.08
CA LEU A 290 -13.00 -11.87 -17.28
C LEU A 290 -14.30 -11.84 -18.12
N GLY A 291 -14.21 -11.85 -19.45
CA GLY A 291 -15.38 -11.81 -20.34
C GLY A 291 -16.17 -10.50 -20.27
N ARG A 292 -15.51 -9.39 -19.99
CA ARG A 292 -16.09 -8.04 -19.83
C ARG A 292 -15.49 -7.02 -20.80
N GLY A 293 -14.84 -7.50 -21.86
CA GLY A 293 -14.20 -6.68 -22.90
C GLY A 293 -15.14 -6.26 -24.02
#